data_c45454f94c7cd7d08f7fce7e69a086e4
#
_entry.id   c45454f94c7cd7d08f7fce7e69a086e4
#
_cell.length_a   1.000
_cell.length_b   1.000
_cell.length_c   1.000
_cell.angle_alpha   90.00
_cell.angle_beta   90.00
_cell.angle_gamma   90.00
#
_symmetry.space_group_name_H-M   'P 1'
#
loop_
_entity.id
_entity.type
_entity.pdbx_description
1 polymer ?
#
loop_
_entity_poly.entity_id
_entity_poly.type
_entity_poly.pdbx_seq_one_letter_code
_entity_poly.pdbx_strand_id
1 'polypeptide(L)'
;MTNKTETAILHTNYGDISIDLFGNHAPKTVENFVGLANGTKEYSQPNARGSNEGPFYDGAIFHRIIDGFMIQGGDPTGTGRGGPGYQFEDEFHPELQFDRPFLLAMANAGPGTNGSQFFITVTATPHLNNRHTIFGEVTDKESQKVVAKISRVATDRMDRPNDDVVIESVEITQ
;
A
#
# COMPACT_ATOMS: atom_id res chain seq x y z
N MET A 1 18.74 -2.93 10.88
CA MET A 1 17.77 -2.87 11.95
C MET A 1 16.58 -2.02 11.53
N THR A 2 15.38 -2.55 11.64
CA THR A 2 14.20 -1.79 11.29
C THR A 2 13.78 -0.90 12.45
N ASN A 3 13.44 0.34 12.11
CA ASN A 3 12.94 1.31 13.08
C ASN A 3 11.43 1.47 12.92
N LYS A 4 10.72 0.35 13.11
CA LYS A 4 9.27 0.41 12.96
C LYS A 4 8.67 1.25 14.08
N THR A 5 7.66 2.03 13.72
CA THR A 5 6.89 2.83 14.69
C THR A 5 5.55 2.20 14.99
N GLU A 6 4.95 1.54 14.00
CA GLU A 6 3.66 0.85 14.13
C GLU A 6 3.68 -0.36 13.22
N THR A 7 2.68 -1.22 13.40
CA THR A 7 2.43 -2.35 12.50
C THR A 7 1.04 -2.20 11.89
N ALA A 8 0.94 -2.38 10.59
CA ALA A 8 -0.34 -2.45 9.89
C ALA A 8 -0.60 -3.90 9.50
N ILE A 9 -1.81 -4.38 9.75
CA ILE A 9 -2.23 -5.71 9.31
C ILE A 9 -3.34 -5.51 8.28
N LEU A 10 -3.07 -5.88 7.03
CA LEU A 10 -4.07 -5.89 5.97
C LEU A 10 -4.80 -7.23 6.04
N HIS A 11 -6.07 -7.20 6.41
CA HIS A 11 -6.91 -8.40 6.40
C HIS A 11 -7.50 -8.54 5.01
N THR A 12 -6.96 -9.48 4.22
CA THR A 12 -7.42 -9.69 2.85
C THR A 12 -8.16 -11.00 2.71
N ASN A 13 -8.92 -11.14 1.63
CA ASN A 13 -9.59 -12.41 1.33
C ASN A 13 -8.62 -13.52 0.91
N TYR A 14 -7.31 -13.23 0.85
CA TYR A 14 -6.25 -14.22 0.60
C TYR A 14 -5.40 -14.49 1.84
N GLY A 15 -5.68 -13.81 2.95
CA GLY A 15 -4.94 -13.93 4.21
C GLY A 15 -4.44 -12.59 4.71
N ASP A 16 -3.81 -12.60 5.87
CA ASP A 16 -3.33 -11.40 6.53
C ASP A 16 -1.92 -11.03 6.07
N ILE A 17 -1.68 -9.74 5.89
CA ILE A 17 -0.36 -9.20 5.57
C ILE A 17 0.01 -8.22 6.68
N SER A 18 1.00 -8.58 7.49
CA SER A 18 1.51 -7.74 8.57
C SER A 18 2.70 -6.94 8.06
N ILE A 19 2.66 -5.63 8.24
CA ILE A 19 3.66 -4.70 7.66
C ILE A 19 4.23 -3.82 8.76
N ASP A 20 5.55 -3.78 8.87
CA ASP A 20 6.24 -2.84 9.75
C ASP A 20 6.27 -1.47 9.07
N LEU A 21 5.78 -0.44 9.76
CA LEU A 21 5.75 0.93 9.23
C LEU A 21 6.92 1.75 9.77
N PHE A 22 7.49 2.60 8.92
CA PHE A 22 8.70 3.37 9.21
C PHE A 22 8.37 4.86 9.39
N GLY A 23 7.69 5.18 10.49
CA GLY A 23 7.25 6.56 10.77
C GLY A 23 8.37 7.55 11.04
N ASN A 24 9.58 7.08 11.40
CA ASN A 24 10.72 7.98 11.60
C ASN A 24 11.37 8.32 10.25
N HIS A 25 11.32 7.43 9.27
CA HIS A 25 11.90 7.64 7.95
C HIS A 25 10.95 8.38 7.01
N ALA A 26 9.65 8.14 7.16
CA ALA A 26 8.63 8.72 6.29
C ALA A 26 7.43 9.15 7.14
N PRO A 27 7.59 10.18 8.00
CA PRO A 27 6.58 10.52 9.00
C PRO A 27 5.24 10.95 8.42
N LYS A 28 5.23 11.76 7.37
CA LYS A 28 3.98 12.23 6.76
C LYS A 28 3.27 11.10 6.02
N THR A 29 4.03 10.24 5.37
CA THR A 29 3.49 9.11 4.63
C THR A 29 2.85 8.10 5.57
N VAL A 30 3.52 7.75 6.67
CA VAL A 30 2.98 6.83 7.67
C VAL A 30 1.76 7.44 8.36
N GLU A 31 1.82 8.72 8.73
CA GLU A 31 0.67 9.42 9.33
C GLU A 31 -0.54 9.38 8.40
N ASN A 32 -0.33 9.62 7.10
CA ASN A 32 -1.39 9.56 6.11
C ASN A 32 -2.00 8.15 6.02
N PHE A 33 -1.15 7.13 5.90
CA PHE A 33 -1.61 5.76 5.78
C PHE A 33 -2.38 5.32 7.03
N VAL A 34 -1.83 5.57 8.21
CA VAL A 34 -2.46 5.20 9.48
C VAL A 34 -3.78 5.94 9.67
N GLY A 35 -3.81 7.24 9.38
CA GLY A 35 -5.02 8.04 9.51
C GLY A 35 -6.12 7.59 8.56
N LEU A 36 -5.78 7.27 7.33
CA LEU A 36 -6.75 6.72 6.37
C LEU A 36 -7.23 5.33 6.82
N ALA A 37 -6.32 4.48 7.27
CA ALA A 37 -6.65 3.11 7.71
C ALA A 37 -7.60 3.12 8.90
N ASN A 38 -7.37 4.02 9.87
CA ASN A 38 -8.21 4.14 11.07
C ASN A 38 -9.47 4.98 10.87
N GLY A 39 -9.55 5.73 9.77
CA GLY A 39 -10.66 6.64 9.55
C GLY A 39 -10.57 7.94 10.33
N THR A 40 -9.38 8.26 10.88
CA THR A 40 -9.17 9.49 11.66
C THR A 40 -8.71 10.67 10.83
N LYS A 41 -8.30 10.42 9.59
CA LYS A 41 -7.89 11.48 8.66
C LYS A 41 -9.04 11.80 7.72
N GLU A 42 -9.32 13.09 7.54
CA GLU A 42 -10.37 13.53 6.63
C GLU A 42 -10.00 13.29 5.18
N TYR A 43 -10.98 12.91 4.38
CA TYR A 43 -10.83 12.77 2.94
C TYR A 43 -12.12 13.21 2.25
N SER A 44 -12.00 13.66 1.00
CA SER A 44 -13.12 14.29 0.27
C SER A 44 -13.68 13.43 -0.86
N GLN A 45 -12.98 12.33 -1.21
CA GLN A 45 -13.48 11.39 -2.21
C GLN A 45 -14.02 10.15 -1.51
N PRO A 46 -15.11 9.54 -2.00
CA PRO A 46 -15.72 8.40 -1.30
C PRO A 46 -14.78 7.20 -1.21
N ASN A 47 -14.87 6.48 -0.10
CA ASN A 47 -14.21 5.18 0.06
C ASN A 47 -14.97 4.11 -0.76
N ALA A 48 -14.48 2.85 -0.72
CA ALA A 48 -15.09 1.77 -1.51
C ALA A 48 -16.53 1.46 -1.11
N ARG A 49 -16.97 1.90 0.07
CA ARG A 49 -18.34 1.73 0.54
C ARG A 49 -19.24 2.91 0.15
N GLY A 50 -18.70 3.90 -0.56
CA GLY A 50 -19.46 5.07 -1.00
C GLY A 50 -19.61 6.15 0.05
N SER A 51 -18.79 6.16 1.10
CA SER A 51 -18.85 7.12 2.21
C SER A 51 -17.55 7.94 2.27
N ASN A 52 -17.66 9.16 2.78
CA ASN A 52 -16.50 10.02 3.03
C ASN A 52 -16.02 9.92 4.49
N GLU A 53 -16.49 8.94 5.23
CA GLU A 53 -16.16 8.75 6.64
C GLU A 53 -15.77 7.31 6.93
N GLY A 54 -15.01 7.13 8.01
CA GLY A 54 -14.58 5.81 8.49
C GLY A 54 -13.32 5.32 7.80
N PRO A 55 -12.91 4.08 8.06
CA PRO A 55 -11.70 3.51 7.50
C PRO A 55 -11.72 3.54 5.97
N PHE A 56 -10.69 4.19 5.41
CA PHE A 56 -10.66 4.47 3.97
C PHE A 56 -10.41 3.24 3.12
N TYR A 57 -9.56 2.33 3.62
CA TYR A 57 -9.12 1.17 2.83
C TYR A 57 -10.08 -0.01 2.86
N ASP A 58 -11.09 -0.01 3.73
CA ASP A 58 -12.03 -1.15 3.83
C ASP A 58 -12.77 -1.33 2.52
N GLY A 59 -12.66 -2.53 1.95
CA GLY A 59 -13.29 -2.87 0.67
C GLY A 59 -12.50 -2.49 -0.57
N ALA A 60 -11.37 -1.81 -0.42
CA ALA A 60 -10.51 -1.49 -1.55
C ALA A 60 -9.82 -2.75 -2.08
N ILE A 61 -9.52 -2.78 -3.37
CA ILE A 61 -8.92 -3.96 -4.01
C ILE A 61 -7.47 -3.70 -4.41
N PHE A 62 -6.73 -4.78 -4.68
CA PHE A 62 -5.48 -4.70 -5.40
C PHE A 62 -5.82 -4.74 -6.88
N HIS A 63 -5.92 -3.57 -7.50
CA HIS A 63 -6.41 -3.42 -8.87
C HIS A 63 -5.34 -3.66 -9.94
N ARG A 64 -4.07 -3.72 -9.55
CA ARG A 64 -2.96 -3.92 -10.48
C ARG A 64 -1.93 -4.84 -9.85
N ILE A 65 -1.75 -6.01 -10.45
CA ILE A 65 -0.85 -7.05 -9.95
C ILE A 65 0.02 -7.52 -11.10
N ILE A 66 1.34 -7.44 -10.93
CA ILE A 66 2.30 -7.90 -11.91
C ILE A 66 3.23 -8.91 -11.23
N ASP A 67 3.12 -10.18 -11.62
CA ASP A 67 3.95 -11.24 -11.08
C ASP A 67 5.43 -10.91 -11.30
N GLY A 68 6.24 -11.16 -10.28
CA GLY A 68 7.67 -10.85 -10.33
C GLY A 68 7.99 -9.37 -10.18
N PHE A 69 7.00 -8.51 -9.91
CA PHE A 69 7.22 -7.09 -9.73
C PHE A 69 6.56 -6.56 -8.44
N MET A 70 5.23 -6.41 -8.44
CA MET A 70 4.55 -5.80 -7.28
C MET A 70 3.05 -6.07 -7.31
N ILE A 71 2.40 -5.81 -6.16
CA ILE A 71 0.94 -5.76 -6.04
C ILE A 71 0.56 -4.35 -5.60
N GLN A 72 -0.40 -3.74 -6.28
CA GLN A 72 -0.78 -2.34 -6.05
C GLN A 72 -2.28 -2.23 -5.74
N GLY A 73 -2.60 -1.45 -4.72
CA GLY A 73 -3.97 -1.24 -4.29
C GLY A 73 -4.15 0.09 -3.58
N GLY A 74 -5.25 0.23 -2.84
CA GLY A 74 -5.51 1.42 -2.05
C GLY A 74 -6.30 2.49 -2.77
N ASP A 75 -6.77 2.23 -3.98
CA ASP A 75 -7.67 3.11 -4.71
C ASP A 75 -9.11 2.62 -4.51
N PRO A 76 -9.97 3.39 -3.82
CA PRO A 76 -11.33 2.94 -3.55
C PRO A 76 -12.17 2.74 -4.81
N THR A 77 -11.82 3.38 -5.93
CA THR A 77 -12.53 3.19 -7.20
C THR A 77 -12.07 1.95 -7.95
N GLY A 78 -10.89 1.42 -7.62
CA GLY A 78 -10.31 0.25 -8.30
C GLY A 78 -9.87 0.52 -9.73
N THR A 79 -9.77 1.78 -10.14
CA THR A 79 -9.42 2.16 -11.53
C THR A 79 -7.96 2.57 -11.70
N GLY A 80 -7.26 2.81 -10.59
CA GLY A 80 -5.93 3.39 -10.60
C GLY A 80 -5.92 4.92 -10.62
N ARG A 81 -7.08 5.54 -10.68
CA ARG A 81 -7.23 7.01 -10.79
C ARG A 81 -7.85 7.64 -9.55
N GLY A 82 -8.31 6.85 -8.60
CA GLY A 82 -8.94 7.35 -7.39
C GLY A 82 -7.94 7.64 -6.30
N GLY A 83 -8.42 8.28 -5.24
CA GLY A 83 -7.61 8.62 -4.08
C GLY A 83 -8.45 9.35 -3.05
N PRO A 84 -7.82 9.95 -2.05
CA PRO A 84 -8.53 10.58 -0.94
C PRO A 84 -8.97 12.01 -1.22
N GLY A 85 -8.65 12.56 -2.39
CA GLY A 85 -9.02 13.93 -2.75
C GLY A 85 -7.93 14.96 -2.47
N TYR A 86 -6.74 14.53 -2.10
CA TYR A 86 -5.59 15.41 -1.87
C TYR A 86 -4.32 14.70 -2.31
N GLN A 87 -3.23 15.46 -2.40
CA GLN A 87 -1.89 14.93 -2.71
C GLN A 87 -0.89 15.51 -1.73
N PHE A 88 0.21 14.77 -1.50
CA PHE A 88 1.28 15.27 -0.65
C PHE A 88 2.65 14.86 -1.18
N GLU A 89 3.69 15.48 -0.62
CA GLU A 89 5.07 15.37 -1.09
C GLU A 89 5.70 14.02 -0.79
N ASP A 90 6.74 13.70 -1.55
CA ASP A 90 7.55 12.51 -1.32
C ASP A 90 8.44 12.68 -0.09
N GLU A 91 8.83 11.53 0.50
CA GLU A 91 9.73 11.48 1.64
C GLU A 91 10.79 10.42 1.37
N PHE A 92 11.79 10.76 0.57
CA PHE A 92 12.89 9.83 0.28
C PHE A 92 13.90 9.86 1.40
N HIS A 93 14.31 8.67 1.86
CA HIS A 93 15.30 8.53 2.92
C HIS A 93 16.45 7.65 2.41
N PRO A 94 17.71 8.08 2.57
CA PRO A 94 18.85 7.35 2.01
C PRO A 94 19.03 5.93 2.57
N GLU A 95 18.50 5.65 3.74
CA GLU A 95 18.55 4.30 4.32
C GLU A 95 17.53 3.36 3.71
N LEU A 96 16.54 3.87 2.98
CA LEU A 96 15.48 3.06 2.38
C LEU A 96 15.65 3.04 0.87
N GLN A 97 16.05 1.88 0.35
CA GLN A 97 16.28 1.66 -1.07
C GLN A 97 15.49 0.44 -1.51
N PHE A 98 15.10 0.41 -2.78
CA PHE A 98 14.41 -0.76 -3.37
C PHE A 98 15.41 -1.87 -3.71
N ASP A 99 16.12 -2.35 -2.69
CA ASP A 99 17.21 -3.32 -2.84
C ASP A 99 16.79 -4.75 -2.47
N ARG A 100 15.54 -4.97 -2.13
CA ARG A 100 15.03 -6.27 -1.72
C ARG A 100 13.51 -6.35 -1.94
N PRO A 101 12.91 -7.56 -1.88
CA PRO A 101 11.45 -7.69 -2.00
C PRO A 101 10.71 -7.27 -0.73
N PHE A 102 9.40 -7.17 -0.84
CA PHE A 102 8.45 -6.98 0.25
C PHE A 102 8.50 -5.61 0.90
N LEU A 103 8.87 -4.59 0.13
CA LEU A 103 8.83 -3.20 0.58
C LEU A 103 7.48 -2.58 0.24
N LEU A 104 6.94 -1.81 1.18
CA LEU A 104 5.71 -1.05 1.01
C LEU A 104 6.07 0.39 0.62
N ALA A 105 5.51 0.86 -0.47
CA ALA A 105 5.80 2.20 -0.99
C ALA A 105 4.54 2.83 -1.58
N MET A 106 4.58 4.16 -1.74
CA MET A 106 3.48 4.92 -2.32
C MET A 106 3.51 4.88 -3.84
N ALA A 107 2.40 4.52 -4.45
CA ALA A 107 2.18 4.74 -5.87
C ALA A 107 1.95 6.23 -6.10
N ASN A 108 2.33 6.74 -7.28
CA ASN A 108 2.14 8.13 -7.62
C ASN A 108 2.08 8.32 -9.13
N ALA A 109 1.76 9.53 -9.57
CA ALA A 109 1.72 9.93 -10.97
C ALA A 109 2.83 10.95 -11.28
N GLY A 110 3.93 10.91 -10.54
CA GLY A 110 5.05 11.83 -10.65
C GLY A 110 5.37 12.45 -9.30
N PRO A 111 6.35 13.36 -9.23
CA PRO A 111 6.76 13.97 -7.96
C PRO A 111 5.61 14.66 -7.24
N GLY A 112 5.51 14.40 -5.92
CA GLY A 112 4.57 15.11 -5.07
C GLY A 112 3.11 14.77 -5.28
N THR A 113 2.79 13.59 -5.81
CA THR A 113 1.40 13.21 -6.11
C THR A 113 0.92 12.02 -5.29
N ASN A 114 1.45 11.85 -4.08
CA ASN A 114 1.02 10.78 -3.20
C ASN A 114 -0.39 11.03 -2.67
N GLY A 115 -1.18 9.98 -2.61
CA GLY A 115 -2.55 10.04 -2.08
C GLY A 115 -2.83 8.84 -1.19
N SER A 116 -3.52 7.84 -1.71
CA SER A 116 -3.86 6.63 -0.94
C SER A 116 -3.30 5.35 -1.55
N GLN A 117 -2.97 5.33 -2.83
CA GLN A 117 -2.51 4.11 -3.49
C GLN A 117 -1.11 3.74 -3.06
N PHE A 118 -0.90 2.45 -2.85
CA PHE A 118 0.39 1.91 -2.43
C PHE A 118 0.65 0.60 -3.17
N PHE A 119 1.90 0.15 -3.10
CA PHE A 119 2.26 -1.16 -3.65
C PHE A 119 3.24 -1.87 -2.73
N ILE A 120 3.27 -3.19 -2.85
CA ILE A 120 4.23 -4.03 -2.13
C ILE A 120 5.02 -4.77 -3.20
N THR A 121 6.34 -4.62 -3.17
CA THR A 121 7.23 -5.27 -4.15
C THR A 121 7.40 -6.75 -3.83
N VAL A 122 7.66 -7.56 -4.86
CA VAL A 122 7.99 -8.98 -4.68
C VAL A 122 9.39 -9.30 -5.20
N THR A 123 10.15 -8.28 -5.56
CA THR A 123 11.54 -8.38 -6.00
C THR A 123 12.24 -7.06 -5.72
N ALA A 124 13.56 -7.03 -5.85
CA ALA A 124 14.29 -5.76 -5.80
C ALA A 124 13.96 -4.94 -7.05
N THR A 125 13.68 -3.64 -6.86
CA THR A 125 13.27 -2.74 -7.95
C THR A 125 14.07 -1.43 -7.88
N PRO A 126 15.40 -1.48 -8.04
CA PRO A 126 16.25 -0.30 -7.81
C PRO A 126 15.92 0.88 -8.73
N HIS A 127 15.28 0.64 -9.88
CA HIS A 127 14.84 1.71 -10.77
C HIS A 127 13.76 2.61 -10.17
N LEU A 128 13.15 2.21 -9.04
CA LEU A 128 12.14 3.02 -8.33
C LEU A 128 12.75 3.92 -7.25
N ASN A 129 14.05 3.79 -6.97
CA ASN A 129 14.73 4.63 -5.98
C ASN A 129 14.55 6.12 -6.33
N ASN A 130 14.24 6.92 -5.31
CA ASN A 130 14.02 8.36 -5.46
C ASN A 130 12.83 8.74 -6.38
N ARG A 131 11.92 7.79 -6.60
CA ARG A 131 10.69 8.02 -7.37
C ARG A 131 9.45 7.71 -6.56
N HIS A 132 9.58 6.79 -5.61
CA HIS A 132 8.48 6.35 -4.75
C HIS A 132 8.94 6.31 -3.31
N THR A 133 8.10 6.79 -2.40
CA THR A 133 8.39 6.81 -0.97
C THR A 133 8.21 5.43 -0.37
N ILE A 134 9.29 4.84 0.15
CA ILE A 134 9.24 3.59 0.91
C ILE A 134 8.84 3.95 2.34
N PHE A 135 7.82 3.27 2.88
CA PHE A 135 7.37 3.57 4.25
C PHE A 135 7.05 2.32 5.08
N GLY A 136 7.36 1.13 4.57
CA GLY A 136 7.16 -0.09 5.34
C GLY A 136 7.80 -1.30 4.71
N GLU A 137 7.71 -2.43 5.43
CA GLU A 137 8.25 -3.70 4.99
C GLU A 137 7.47 -4.86 5.58
N VAL A 138 7.21 -5.89 4.78
CA VAL A 138 6.63 -7.15 5.22
C VAL A 138 7.78 -8.05 5.66
N THR A 139 7.90 -8.28 6.97
CA THR A 139 9.07 -8.96 7.53
C THR A 139 8.84 -10.41 7.94
N ASP A 140 7.60 -10.81 8.25
CA ASP A 140 7.33 -12.18 8.67
C ASP A 140 7.02 -13.08 7.45
N LYS A 141 7.45 -14.34 7.58
CA LYS A 141 7.36 -15.29 6.46
C LYS A 141 5.92 -15.60 6.04
N GLU A 142 5.01 -15.67 6.99
CA GLU A 142 3.61 -15.99 6.66
C GLU A 142 2.97 -14.89 5.82
N SER A 143 3.20 -13.62 6.20
CA SER A 143 2.72 -12.47 5.42
C SER A 143 3.40 -12.40 4.05
N GLN A 144 4.70 -12.69 3.97
CA GLN A 144 5.42 -12.73 2.70
C GLN A 144 4.84 -13.78 1.77
N LYS A 145 4.42 -14.94 2.30
CA LYS A 145 3.76 -15.99 1.50
C LYS A 145 2.42 -15.50 0.94
N VAL A 146 1.66 -14.73 1.72
CA VAL A 146 0.39 -14.16 1.27
C VAL A 146 0.64 -13.18 0.12
N VAL A 147 1.62 -12.29 0.28
CA VAL A 147 1.98 -11.33 -0.78
C VAL A 147 2.40 -12.07 -2.05
N ALA A 148 3.26 -13.09 -1.91
CA ALA A 148 3.72 -13.88 -3.06
C ALA A 148 2.57 -14.60 -3.75
N LYS A 149 1.64 -15.15 -2.98
CA LYS A 149 0.45 -15.82 -3.51
C LYS A 149 -0.43 -14.84 -4.30
N ILE A 150 -0.67 -13.66 -3.74
CA ILE A 150 -1.44 -12.62 -4.41
C ILE A 150 -0.76 -12.21 -5.73
N SER A 151 0.56 -12.09 -5.73
CA SER A 151 1.30 -11.66 -6.92
C SER A 151 1.16 -12.62 -8.10
N ARG A 152 0.71 -13.86 -7.85
CA ARG A 152 0.59 -14.91 -8.88
C ARG A 152 -0.85 -15.19 -9.30
N VAL A 153 -1.82 -14.42 -8.83
CA VAL A 153 -3.21 -14.63 -9.25
C VAL A 153 -3.36 -14.33 -10.74
N ALA A 154 -4.33 -15.00 -11.37
CA ALA A 154 -4.62 -14.75 -12.78
C ALA A 154 -5.14 -13.33 -12.97
N THR A 155 -4.59 -12.64 -13.96
CA THR A 155 -4.95 -11.26 -14.27
C THR A 155 -5.37 -11.16 -15.74
N ASP A 156 -6.07 -10.08 -16.07
CA ASP A 156 -6.38 -9.74 -17.45
C ASP A 156 -5.21 -8.99 -18.10
N ARG A 157 -5.39 -8.54 -19.35
CA ARG A 157 -4.31 -7.85 -20.08
C ARG A 157 -3.95 -6.48 -19.48
N MET A 158 -4.78 -5.96 -18.58
CA MET A 158 -4.54 -4.69 -17.90
C MET A 158 -3.93 -4.90 -16.52
N ASP A 159 -3.49 -6.12 -16.22
CA ASP A 159 -2.90 -6.51 -14.94
C ASP A 159 -3.88 -6.44 -13.76
N ARG A 160 -5.17 -6.48 -14.07
CA ARG A 160 -6.22 -6.52 -13.04
C ARG A 160 -6.56 -7.98 -12.74
N PRO A 161 -6.62 -8.37 -11.46
CA PRO A 161 -7.02 -9.74 -11.10
C PRO A 161 -8.39 -10.11 -11.67
N ASN A 162 -8.51 -11.34 -12.18
CA ASN A 162 -9.79 -11.85 -12.67
C ASN A 162 -10.80 -11.97 -11.53
N ASP A 163 -10.32 -12.36 -10.34
CA ASP A 163 -11.12 -12.40 -9.11
C ASP A 163 -10.56 -11.35 -8.16
N ASP A 164 -11.41 -10.53 -7.58
CA ASP A 164 -10.97 -9.42 -6.74
C ASP A 164 -10.16 -9.89 -5.54
N VAL A 165 -9.02 -9.25 -5.33
CA VAL A 165 -8.21 -9.36 -4.11
C VAL A 165 -8.59 -8.16 -3.26
N VAL A 166 -9.33 -8.41 -2.18
CA VAL A 166 -9.98 -7.36 -1.39
C VAL A 166 -9.27 -7.15 -0.06
N ILE A 167 -9.02 -5.88 0.27
CA ILE A 167 -8.62 -5.47 1.61
C ILE A 167 -9.90 -5.33 2.42
N GLU A 168 -10.17 -6.31 3.29
CA GLU A 168 -11.41 -6.29 4.08
C GLU A 168 -11.35 -5.23 5.17
N SER A 169 -10.18 -5.10 5.80
CA SER A 169 -9.91 -4.06 6.79
C SER A 169 -8.42 -3.91 7.00
N VAL A 170 -8.02 -2.82 7.65
CA VAL A 170 -6.62 -2.59 8.05
C VAL A 170 -6.60 -2.32 9.55
N GLU A 171 -5.81 -3.09 10.25
CA GLU A 171 -5.64 -2.96 11.70
C GLU A 171 -4.29 -2.34 12.00
N ILE A 172 -4.26 -1.27 12.80
CA ILE A 172 -3.01 -0.61 13.17
C ILE A 172 -2.72 -0.91 14.64
N THR A 173 -1.50 -1.40 14.91
CA THR A 173 -1.04 -1.69 16.26
C THR A 173 0.29 -0.99 16.53
N GLN A 174 0.58 -0.76 17.82
CA GLN A 174 1.85 -0.15 18.23
C GLN A 174 2.98 -1.18 18.31
#